data_cb186011656eabc214afb9492de358c9
#
_entry.id   cb186011656eabc214afb9492de358c9
#
_cell.length_a   1.000
_cell.length_b   1.000
_cell.length_c   1.000
_cell.angle_alpha   90.00
_cell.angle_beta   90.00
_cell.angle_gamma   90.00
#
_symmetry.space_group_name_H-M   'P 1'
#
loop_
_entity.id
_entity.type
_entity.pdbx_description
1 polymer ?
#
loop_
_entity_poly.entity_id
_entity_poly.type
_entity_poly.pdbx_seq_one_letter_code
_entity_poly.pdbx_strand_id
1 'polypeptide(L)'
;MEQVFTAAADTQQHKGGGIMAEFSANAAQIVNPGETVIFTETAQSCNRGLVRHRDGTGTFLLSGWLPRRCGCCCNRNKEANYEGSFGANISVPTGGTAGEISLAITVDGATVPASTMIETPTVVDTYSSVSKDIGVDIWNGCCESVAVRNTSDQPVQVQNANIKIDRSDLAITY
;
A
#
# COMPACT_ATOMS: atom_id res chain seq x y z
N MET A 1 49.76 -18.55 -14.80
CA MET A 1 48.41 -19.00 -15.10
C MET A 1 47.43 -18.08 -14.42
N GLU A 2 46.97 -17.12 -15.20
CA GLU A 2 46.13 -15.99 -14.72
C GLU A 2 44.69 -16.37 -15.04
N GLN A 3 43.86 -16.53 -14.00
CA GLN A 3 42.44 -16.80 -14.18
C GLN A 3 41.70 -15.45 -14.25
N VAL A 4 41.23 -15.14 -15.44
CA VAL A 4 40.33 -14.01 -15.71
C VAL A 4 38.95 -14.38 -15.23
N PHE A 5 38.50 -13.75 -14.13
CA PHE A 5 37.09 -13.80 -13.69
C PHE A 5 36.29 -12.87 -14.60
N THR A 6 35.55 -13.45 -15.52
CA THR A 6 34.52 -12.73 -16.30
C THR A 6 33.32 -12.52 -15.41
N ALA A 7 33.10 -11.30 -14.97
CA ALA A 7 31.86 -10.89 -14.34
C ALA A 7 30.73 -10.99 -15.37
N ALA A 8 29.83 -11.95 -15.17
CA ALA A 8 28.57 -12.00 -15.90
C ALA A 8 27.73 -10.80 -15.45
N ALA A 9 27.52 -9.84 -16.36
CA ALA A 9 26.54 -8.78 -16.17
C ALA A 9 25.16 -9.43 -16.14
N ASP A 10 24.56 -9.46 -14.96
CA ASP A 10 23.17 -9.86 -14.74
C ASP A 10 22.28 -8.80 -15.41
N THR A 11 21.90 -9.08 -16.65
CA THR A 11 20.94 -8.29 -17.41
C THR A 11 19.58 -8.62 -16.84
N GLN A 12 19.17 -7.90 -15.78
CA GLN A 12 17.78 -7.90 -15.34
C GLN A 12 16.93 -7.38 -16.50
N GLN A 13 16.37 -8.31 -17.24
CA GLN A 13 15.29 -8.02 -18.18
C GLN A 13 14.14 -7.41 -17.41
N HIS A 14 13.95 -6.10 -17.55
CA HIS A 14 12.73 -5.40 -17.17
C HIS A 14 11.59 -5.94 -18.03
N LYS A 15 10.99 -7.03 -17.59
CA LYS A 15 9.68 -7.48 -18.09
C LYS A 15 8.70 -6.37 -17.86
N GLY A 16 8.05 -5.96 -18.92
CA GLY A 16 7.02 -4.99 -19.14
C GLY A 16 6.50 -4.23 -17.93
N GLY A 17 6.60 -2.89 -17.96
CA GLY A 17 6.31 -2.01 -16.84
C GLY A 17 4.99 -2.33 -16.14
N GLY A 18 5.08 -2.98 -15.00
CA GLY A 18 3.97 -3.25 -14.10
C GLY A 18 3.31 -1.94 -13.66
N ILE A 19 2.02 -1.98 -13.53
CA ILE A 19 1.21 -0.87 -13.01
C ILE A 19 1.16 -0.95 -11.48
N MET A 20 1.93 -1.84 -10.93
CA MET A 20 2.05 -2.14 -9.51
C MET A 20 3.09 -1.23 -8.84
N ALA A 21 2.77 -0.80 -7.63
CA ALA A 21 3.71 -0.18 -6.71
C ALA A 21 3.70 -0.95 -5.37
N GLU A 22 4.86 -1.03 -4.74
CA GLU A 22 5.02 -1.69 -3.45
C GLU A 22 5.91 -0.85 -2.54
N PHE A 23 5.45 -0.66 -1.30
CA PHE A 23 6.11 0.14 -0.28
C PHE A 23 6.19 -0.64 1.03
N SER A 24 7.27 -0.42 1.78
CA SER A 24 7.49 -1.11 3.04
C SER A 24 8.02 -0.19 4.15
N ALA A 25 7.85 -0.65 5.38
CA ALA A 25 8.47 -0.08 6.58
C ALA A 25 8.79 -1.22 7.53
N ASN A 26 10.07 -1.60 7.59
CA ASN A 26 10.50 -2.75 8.38
C ASN A 26 10.71 -2.40 9.87
N ALA A 27 11.10 -1.15 10.16
CA ALA A 27 11.30 -0.69 11.52
C ALA A 27 9.98 -0.58 12.29
N ALA A 28 10.03 -0.87 13.60
CA ALA A 28 8.89 -0.65 14.46
C ALA A 28 8.56 0.85 14.55
N GLN A 29 7.29 1.20 14.44
CA GLN A 29 6.76 2.55 14.58
C GLN A 29 5.53 2.54 15.48
N ILE A 30 5.33 3.62 16.25
CA ILE A 30 4.13 3.81 17.05
C ILE A 30 3.20 4.73 16.24
N VAL A 31 1.98 4.24 16.01
CA VAL A 31 0.94 4.95 15.30
C VAL A 31 -0.15 5.32 16.30
N ASN A 32 -0.28 6.61 16.62
CA ASN A 32 -1.29 7.08 17.56
C ASN A 32 -2.70 7.01 16.96
N PRO A 33 -3.76 7.07 17.77
CA PRO A 33 -5.14 7.12 17.30
C PRO A 33 -5.35 8.18 16.21
N GLY A 34 -5.89 7.76 15.07
CA GLY A 34 -6.12 8.63 13.92
C GLY A 34 -4.90 8.93 13.03
N GLU A 35 -3.69 8.54 13.43
CA GLU A 35 -2.50 8.66 12.59
C GLU A 35 -2.40 7.53 11.55
N THR A 36 -1.55 7.73 10.56
CA THR A 36 -1.31 6.77 9.48
C THR A 36 0.02 6.05 9.65
N VAL A 37 0.06 4.80 9.21
CA VAL A 37 1.30 4.03 9.07
C VAL A 37 2.19 4.71 8.04
N ILE A 38 3.45 4.97 8.38
CA ILE A 38 4.44 5.60 7.49
C ILE A 38 5.24 4.52 6.78
N PHE A 39 5.43 4.66 5.47
CA PHE A 39 6.26 3.77 4.67
C PHE A 39 7.55 4.51 4.28
N THR A 40 8.69 3.88 4.56
CA THR A 40 10.01 4.50 4.40
C THR A 40 10.78 3.97 3.20
N GLU A 41 10.36 2.84 2.65
CA GLU A 41 11.05 2.16 1.56
C GLU A 41 10.10 1.95 0.39
N THR A 42 10.60 2.18 -0.83
CA THR A 42 9.89 1.89 -2.07
C THR A 42 10.51 0.66 -2.70
N ALA A 43 9.91 -0.51 -2.49
CA ALA A 43 10.39 -1.77 -3.06
C ALA A 43 10.16 -1.80 -4.57
N GLN A 44 9.03 -1.25 -5.03
CA GLN A 44 8.73 -1.09 -6.45
C GLN A 44 7.93 0.20 -6.68
N SER A 45 8.41 1.05 -7.59
CA SER A 45 7.71 2.26 -8.00
C SER A 45 6.87 2.03 -9.25
N CYS A 46 5.69 2.67 -9.32
CA CYS A 46 4.89 2.71 -10.53
C CYS A 46 5.51 3.68 -11.55
N ASN A 47 6.11 3.17 -12.62
CA ASN A 47 6.80 3.96 -13.65
C ASN A 47 5.90 4.96 -14.40
N ARG A 48 4.58 4.84 -14.29
CA ARG A 48 3.62 5.72 -14.98
C ARG A 48 3.06 6.83 -14.09
N GLY A 49 3.48 6.94 -12.83
CA GLY A 49 2.99 7.93 -11.90
C GLY A 49 1.50 7.79 -11.54
N LEU A 50 0.94 6.58 -11.74
CA LEU A 50 -0.46 6.27 -11.42
C LEU A 50 -0.66 6.08 -9.92
N VAL A 51 0.37 5.60 -9.23
CA VAL A 51 0.48 5.52 -7.78
C VAL A 51 1.63 6.41 -7.36
N ARG A 52 1.40 7.39 -6.52
CA ARG A 52 2.41 8.31 -5.99
C ARG A 52 2.41 8.21 -4.47
N HIS A 53 3.56 7.94 -3.91
CA HIS A 53 3.78 8.04 -2.47
C HIS A 53 4.09 9.50 -2.11
N ARG A 54 3.48 9.97 -1.04
CA ARG A 54 3.80 11.28 -0.47
C ARG A 54 4.79 11.07 0.66
N ASP A 55 6.04 11.49 0.44
CA ASP A 55 7.12 11.32 1.39
C ASP A 55 6.75 11.86 2.78
N GLY A 56 7.05 11.05 3.80
CA GLY A 56 6.84 11.41 5.22
C GLY A 56 5.39 11.38 5.73
N THR A 57 4.41 10.92 4.94
CA THR A 57 2.99 10.94 5.35
C THR A 57 2.34 9.59 5.21
N GLY A 58 2.73 8.50 4.98
CA GLY A 58 1.99 7.22 4.81
C GLY A 58 0.77 7.30 3.88
N THR A 59 0.74 8.31 2.98
CA THR A 59 -0.38 8.57 2.07
C THR A 59 0.04 8.28 0.64
N PHE A 60 -0.80 7.53 -0.07
CA PHE A 60 -0.64 7.19 -1.47
C PHE A 60 -1.71 7.92 -2.28
N LEU A 61 -1.30 8.59 -3.36
CA LEU A 61 -2.23 9.21 -4.30
C LEU A 61 -2.41 8.31 -5.51
N LEU A 62 -3.65 7.91 -5.78
CA LEU A 62 -4.03 7.08 -6.90
C LEU A 62 -4.66 7.95 -7.99
N SER A 63 -4.21 7.77 -9.22
CA SER A 63 -4.68 8.56 -10.36
C SER A 63 -5.89 7.92 -11.04
N GLY A 64 -7.01 8.65 -11.16
CA GLY A 64 -8.17 8.25 -11.96
C GLY A 64 -7.99 8.43 -13.47
N TRP A 65 -6.79 8.83 -13.94
CA TRP A 65 -6.56 9.03 -15.37
C TRP A 65 -6.74 7.74 -16.17
N LEU A 66 -7.55 7.81 -17.23
CA LEU A 66 -7.77 6.73 -18.17
C LEU A 66 -7.09 7.06 -19.52
N PRO A 67 -6.33 6.12 -20.12
CA PRO A 67 -5.76 6.33 -21.44
C PRO A 67 -6.89 6.47 -22.47
N ARG A 68 -6.81 7.53 -23.28
CA ARG A 68 -7.71 7.66 -24.43
C ARG A 68 -7.35 6.59 -25.45
N ARG A 69 -8.23 5.63 -25.65
CA ARG A 69 -8.12 4.72 -26.79
C ARG A 69 -8.52 5.49 -28.04
N CYS A 70 -7.57 5.64 -28.97
CA CYS A 70 -7.84 6.21 -30.30
C CYS A 70 -8.70 5.21 -31.09
N GLY A 71 -9.87 5.64 -31.53
CA GLY A 71 -10.80 4.83 -32.33
C GLY A 71 -12.24 4.94 -31.82
N CYS A 72 -13.21 4.84 -32.72
CA CYS A 72 -14.64 5.08 -32.57
C CYS A 72 -15.39 4.32 -31.43
N CYS A 73 -14.70 3.68 -30.54
CA CYS A 73 -15.28 3.02 -29.37
C CYS A 73 -15.18 3.95 -28.18
N CYS A 74 -16.31 4.53 -27.76
CA CYS A 74 -16.44 5.20 -26.48
C CYS A 74 -15.83 4.33 -25.41
N ASN A 75 -14.81 4.82 -24.72
CA ASN A 75 -14.29 4.14 -23.54
C ASN A 75 -15.45 4.09 -22.52
N ARG A 76 -15.99 2.90 -22.30
CA ARG A 76 -17.12 2.69 -21.38
C ARG A 76 -16.68 2.76 -19.93
N ASN A 77 -15.38 2.57 -19.66
CA ASN A 77 -14.84 2.67 -18.32
C ASN A 77 -14.79 4.15 -17.95
N LYS A 78 -15.56 4.51 -16.97
CA LYS A 78 -15.56 5.85 -16.34
C LYS A 78 -14.65 5.90 -15.12
N GLU A 79 -14.14 4.76 -14.70
CA GLU A 79 -13.41 4.56 -13.45
C GLU A 79 -12.10 3.81 -13.70
N ALA A 80 -11.10 4.16 -12.92
CA ALA A 80 -9.84 3.45 -12.79
C ALA A 80 -9.97 2.49 -11.61
N ASN A 81 -9.68 1.21 -11.81
CA ASN A 81 -9.81 0.19 -10.78
C ASN A 81 -8.44 -0.15 -10.20
N TYR A 82 -8.31 -0.06 -8.89
CA TYR A 82 -7.12 -0.42 -8.15
C TYR A 82 -7.40 -1.56 -7.17
N GLU A 83 -6.44 -2.43 -7.03
CA GLU A 83 -6.39 -3.47 -6.00
C GLU A 83 -5.25 -3.15 -5.05
N GLY A 84 -5.53 -3.10 -3.76
CA GLY A 84 -4.55 -2.88 -2.72
C GLY A 84 -4.49 -4.06 -1.76
N SER A 85 -3.29 -4.45 -1.34
CA SER A 85 -3.08 -5.39 -0.24
C SER A 85 -2.15 -4.77 0.79
N PHE A 86 -2.53 -4.88 2.06
CA PHE A 86 -1.73 -4.43 3.19
C PHE A 86 -1.45 -5.61 4.12
N GLY A 87 -0.25 -5.67 4.68
CA GLY A 87 0.14 -6.61 5.72
C GLY A 87 1.11 -5.97 6.70
N ALA A 88 1.00 -6.32 7.98
CA ALA A 88 1.89 -5.85 9.02
C ALA A 88 1.85 -6.77 10.25
N ASN A 89 2.85 -6.63 11.12
CA ASN A 89 2.79 -7.13 12.49
C ASN A 89 2.39 -5.99 13.40
N ILE A 90 1.37 -6.20 14.23
CA ILE A 90 0.87 -5.18 15.16
C ILE A 90 0.89 -5.67 16.60
N SER A 91 1.11 -4.76 17.53
CA SER A 91 1.07 -5.03 18.97
C SER A 91 0.62 -3.77 19.74
N VAL A 92 0.23 -3.96 20.99
CA VAL A 92 0.12 -2.84 21.94
C VAL A 92 1.53 -2.49 22.43
N PRO A 93 1.98 -1.22 22.31
CA PRO A 93 3.33 -0.85 22.73
C PRO A 93 3.53 -0.95 24.24
N THR A 94 4.79 -1.06 24.68
CA THR A 94 5.18 -0.99 26.11
C THR A 94 4.57 0.24 26.77
N GLY A 95 3.92 0.05 27.91
CA GLY A 95 3.24 1.11 28.64
C GLY A 95 1.79 1.35 28.22
N GLY A 96 1.33 0.66 27.18
CA GLY A 96 -0.10 0.61 26.82
C GLY A 96 -0.89 -0.35 27.70
N THR A 97 -2.18 -0.44 27.44
CA THR A 97 -3.09 -1.38 28.12
C THR A 97 -3.46 -2.50 27.16
N ALA A 98 -3.24 -3.75 27.56
CA ALA A 98 -3.70 -4.89 26.77
C ALA A 98 -5.21 -4.77 26.47
N GLY A 99 -5.57 -4.89 25.20
CA GLY A 99 -6.94 -4.64 24.74
C GLY A 99 -7.03 -4.57 23.23
N GLU A 100 -8.20 -4.20 22.73
CA GLU A 100 -8.45 -4.12 21.31
C GLU A 100 -7.60 -3.01 20.63
N ILE A 101 -6.98 -3.37 19.53
CA ILE A 101 -6.29 -2.47 18.61
C ILE A 101 -6.79 -2.72 17.20
N SER A 102 -6.84 -1.68 16.37
CA SER A 102 -7.30 -1.81 15.00
C SER A 102 -6.59 -0.87 14.03
N LEU A 103 -6.37 -1.40 12.83
CA LEU A 103 -5.95 -0.63 11.67
C LEU A 103 -7.02 -0.76 10.59
N ALA A 104 -7.20 0.27 9.79
CA ALA A 104 -8.05 0.20 8.61
C ALA A 104 -7.47 0.99 7.45
N ILE A 105 -7.79 0.56 6.23
CA ILE A 105 -7.46 1.32 5.03
C ILE A 105 -8.49 2.45 4.89
N THR A 106 -8.01 3.63 4.56
CA THR A 106 -8.83 4.83 4.34
C THR A 106 -8.69 5.30 2.90
N VAL A 107 -9.79 5.78 2.33
CA VAL A 107 -9.85 6.44 1.02
C VAL A 107 -10.35 7.84 1.25
N ASP A 108 -9.59 8.85 0.82
CA ASP A 108 -9.81 10.28 1.07
C ASP A 108 -10.09 10.60 2.55
N GLY A 109 -9.39 9.89 3.43
CA GLY A 109 -9.53 10.04 4.87
C GLY A 109 -10.72 9.31 5.49
N ALA A 110 -11.65 8.81 4.69
CA ALA A 110 -12.76 7.99 5.17
C ALA A 110 -12.34 6.53 5.33
N THR A 111 -12.64 5.93 6.47
CA THR A 111 -12.36 4.52 6.73
C THR A 111 -13.22 3.63 5.84
N VAL A 112 -12.61 2.65 5.18
CA VAL A 112 -13.32 1.57 4.48
C VAL A 112 -13.64 0.47 5.49
N PRO A 113 -14.89 0.30 5.94
CA PRO A 113 -15.21 -0.62 7.05
C PRO A 113 -14.77 -2.06 6.78
N ALA A 114 -14.89 -2.50 5.52
CA ALA A 114 -14.50 -3.85 5.10
C ALA A 114 -12.99 -4.11 5.21
N SER A 115 -12.16 -3.08 5.32
CA SER A 115 -10.71 -3.18 5.44
C SER A 115 -10.21 -3.18 6.89
N THR A 116 -11.10 -3.08 7.87
CA THR A 116 -10.70 -3.05 9.28
C THR A 116 -10.08 -4.37 9.71
N MET A 117 -8.90 -4.29 10.30
CA MET A 117 -8.14 -5.38 10.89
C MET A 117 -8.13 -5.16 12.40
N ILE A 118 -8.68 -6.09 13.16
CA ILE A 118 -8.83 -5.99 14.62
C ILE A 118 -8.04 -7.10 15.27
N GLU A 119 -7.28 -6.75 16.30
CA GLU A 119 -6.61 -7.68 17.21
C GLU A 119 -6.90 -7.31 18.65
N THR A 120 -6.93 -8.31 19.53
CA THR A 120 -7.15 -8.10 20.97
C THR A 120 -6.03 -8.79 21.76
N PRO A 121 -4.81 -8.22 21.77
CA PRO A 121 -3.71 -8.79 22.53
C PRO A 121 -4.01 -8.82 24.03
N THR A 122 -3.70 -9.95 24.67
CA THR A 122 -3.82 -10.11 26.13
C THR A 122 -2.56 -9.66 26.86
N VAL A 123 -1.45 -9.46 26.13
CA VAL A 123 -0.16 -9.03 26.64
C VAL A 123 0.40 -7.96 25.72
N VAL A 124 0.98 -6.90 26.30
CA VAL A 124 1.70 -5.86 25.54
C VAL A 124 2.95 -6.42 24.87
N ASP A 125 3.46 -5.76 23.83
CA ASP A 125 4.63 -6.16 23.04
C ASP A 125 4.53 -7.54 22.38
N THR A 126 3.34 -8.13 22.34
CA THR A 126 3.11 -9.39 21.61
C THR A 126 2.56 -9.06 20.24
N TYR A 127 3.30 -9.41 19.20
CA TYR A 127 2.92 -9.13 17.82
C TYR A 127 1.98 -10.18 17.26
N SER A 128 0.94 -9.71 16.58
CA SER A 128 0.06 -10.50 15.72
C SER A 128 0.18 -10.01 14.28
N SER A 129 0.14 -10.94 13.33
CA SER A 129 0.14 -10.58 11.90
C SER A 129 -1.27 -10.26 11.43
N VAL A 130 -1.43 -9.12 10.79
CA VAL A 130 -2.68 -8.70 10.16
C VAL A 130 -2.48 -8.47 8.67
N SER A 131 -3.51 -8.75 7.88
CA SER A 131 -3.51 -8.46 6.45
C SER A 131 -4.91 -8.21 5.93
N LYS A 132 -5.03 -7.37 4.89
CA LYS A 132 -6.29 -7.07 4.23
C LYS A 132 -6.08 -6.61 2.80
N ASP A 133 -6.98 -7.05 1.94
CA ASP A 133 -7.08 -6.60 0.55
C ASP A 133 -8.30 -5.70 0.38
N ILE A 134 -8.20 -4.71 -0.50
CA ILE A 134 -9.30 -3.82 -0.89
C ILE A 134 -9.28 -3.55 -2.39
N GLY A 135 -10.46 -3.29 -2.96
CA GLY A 135 -10.63 -2.63 -4.26
C GLY A 135 -10.95 -1.15 -4.06
N VAL A 136 -10.39 -0.31 -4.93
CA VAL A 136 -10.68 1.13 -4.96
C VAL A 136 -10.98 1.53 -6.41
N ASP A 137 -12.17 2.09 -6.64
CA ASP A 137 -12.60 2.58 -7.94
C ASP A 137 -12.58 4.10 -7.95
N ILE A 138 -11.80 4.68 -8.87
CA ILE A 138 -11.55 6.12 -8.94
C ILE A 138 -12.12 6.68 -10.24
N TRP A 139 -12.96 7.70 -10.15
CA TRP A 139 -13.53 8.39 -11.31
C TRP A 139 -12.46 9.01 -12.20
N ASN A 140 -12.66 8.92 -13.52
CA ASN A 140 -11.74 9.48 -14.51
C ASN A 140 -11.48 10.96 -14.28
N GLY A 141 -10.19 11.32 -14.21
CA GLY A 141 -9.73 12.70 -14.03
C GLY A 141 -9.58 13.13 -12.56
N CYS A 142 -9.95 12.30 -11.61
CA CYS A 142 -9.80 12.54 -10.19
C CYS A 142 -8.56 11.81 -9.62
N CYS A 143 -8.08 12.26 -8.49
CA CYS A 143 -7.08 11.53 -7.70
C CYS A 143 -7.67 11.31 -6.32
N GLU A 144 -7.55 10.10 -5.80
CA GLU A 144 -7.93 9.76 -4.45
C GLU A 144 -6.72 9.39 -3.62
N SER A 145 -6.79 9.67 -2.33
CA SER A 145 -5.74 9.31 -1.39
C SER A 145 -6.07 8.02 -0.66
N VAL A 146 -5.10 7.14 -0.54
CA VAL A 146 -5.20 5.89 0.24
C VAL A 146 -4.17 5.93 1.35
N ALA A 147 -4.54 5.50 2.55
CA ALA A 147 -3.64 5.35 3.69
C ALA A 147 -4.10 4.22 4.60
N VAL A 148 -3.20 3.71 5.43
CA VAL A 148 -3.53 2.79 6.53
C VAL A 148 -3.51 3.60 7.82
N ARG A 149 -4.63 3.61 8.56
CA ARG A 149 -4.82 4.44 9.75
C ARG A 149 -5.09 3.58 10.98
N ASN A 150 -4.58 4.03 12.12
CA ASN A 150 -5.01 3.53 13.42
C ASN A 150 -6.44 4.02 13.72
N THR A 151 -7.38 3.09 13.83
CA THR A 151 -8.80 3.34 14.11
C THR A 151 -9.19 2.99 15.55
N SER A 152 -8.25 2.49 16.35
CA SER A 152 -8.45 2.27 17.77
C SER A 152 -8.27 3.56 18.59
N ASP A 153 -8.65 3.50 19.84
CA ASP A 153 -8.54 4.61 20.82
C ASP A 153 -7.19 4.63 21.55
N GLN A 154 -6.28 3.68 21.24
CA GLN A 154 -4.96 3.59 21.82
C GLN A 154 -3.86 3.47 20.76
N PRO A 155 -2.59 3.79 21.10
CA PRO A 155 -1.47 3.62 20.18
C PRO A 155 -1.29 2.16 19.75
N VAL A 156 -0.94 1.97 18.48
CA VAL A 156 -0.58 0.67 17.89
C VAL A 156 0.89 0.70 17.49
N GLN A 157 1.64 -0.28 17.94
CA GLN A 157 2.99 -0.50 17.43
C GLN A 157 2.92 -1.37 16.19
N VAL A 158 3.46 -0.85 15.09
CA VAL A 158 3.42 -1.50 13.76
C VAL A 158 4.85 -1.82 13.33
N GLN A 159 5.08 -3.03 12.86
CA GLN A 159 6.39 -3.49 12.36
C GLN A 159 6.21 -4.32 11.10
N ASN A 160 7.22 -4.29 10.22
CA ASN A 160 7.22 -5.02 8.94
C ASN A 160 5.96 -4.73 8.10
N ALA A 161 5.55 -3.45 8.07
CA ALA A 161 4.43 -3.03 7.25
C ALA A 161 4.80 -3.09 5.76
N ASN A 162 3.90 -3.65 4.97
CA ASN A 162 3.99 -3.68 3.52
C ASN A 162 2.65 -3.29 2.91
N ILE A 163 2.66 -2.48 1.88
CA ILE A 163 1.48 -2.18 1.06
C ILE A 163 1.82 -2.33 -0.42
N LYS A 164 1.01 -3.12 -1.11
CA LYS A 164 1.05 -3.29 -2.54
C LYS A 164 -0.19 -2.67 -3.14
N ILE A 165 -0.02 -1.89 -4.21
CA ILE A 165 -1.12 -1.26 -4.94
C ILE A 165 -0.93 -1.56 -6.42
N ASP A 166 -1.92 -2.19 -7.03
CA ASP A 166 -1.94 -2.56 -8.43
C ASP A 166 -3.16 -1.94 -9.13
N ARG A 167 -2.99 -1.58 -10.38
CA ARG A 167 -4.08 -1.07 -11.20
C ARG A 167 -4.57 -2.13 -12.17
N SER A 168 -5.80 -2.62 -11.97
CA SER A 168 -6.34 -3.79 -12.65
C SER A 168 -7.06 -3.50 -13.98
N ASP A 169 -7.51 -2.25 -14.22
CA ASP A 169 -8.26 -1.88 -15.44
C ASP A 169 -7.39 -1.68 -16.69
N LEU A 170 -6.09 -1.60 -16.55
CA LEU A 170 -5.16 -1.48 -17.66
C LEU A 170 -4.68 -2.87 -18.10
N ALA A 171 -5.46 -3.55 -18.95
CA ALA A 171 -5.00 -4.76 -19.59
C ALA A 171 -3.75 -4.46 -20.44
N ILE A 172 -2.66 -5.17 -20.18
CA ILE A 172 -1.48 -5.17 -21.05
C ILE A 172 -1.87 -6.01 -22.27
N THR A 173 -2.28 -5.33 -23.36
CA THR A 173 -2.43 -5.99 -24.66
C THR A 173 -1.04 -6.12 -25.24
N TYR A 174 -0.52 -7.36 -25.31
CA TYR A 174 0.70 -7.73 -26.03
C TYR A 174 0.43 -7.74 -27.52
#